data_09b7dfe16a62104decaf9a978d7f0874
#
_entry.id   09b7dfe16a62104decaf9a978d7f0874
#
_cell.length_a   1.000
_cell.length_b   1.000
_cell.length_c   1.000
_cell.angle_alpha   90.00
_cell.angle_beta   90.00
_cell.angle_gamma   90.00
#
_symmetry.space_group_name_H-M   'P 1'
#
loop_
_entity.id
_entity.type
_entity.pdbx_description
1 polymer ?
#
loop_
_entity_poly.entity_id
_entity_poly.type
_entity_poly.pdbx_seq_one_letter_code
_entity_poly.pdbx_strand_id
1 'polypeptide(L)'
;MSTTDTDGIAEAGDDGGESVESFRTRARAWLADTMPPLPDGATNQLLAREDESGEKARRLQRLLFDGGFAGISFPAAYGGQGLSRAHQRAFTQESLPYQMPTVFNGPTLSILAPTLLDFGTEEQKVRYIPAMLSGDELWVQFLSEPSGGSDLAGLVTRATRDGDVFVLNGTKIWNAGAFRSDYSL
;
A
#
# COMPACT_ATOMS: atom_id res chain seq x y z
N MET A 1 -22.80 0.76 -41.67
CA MET A 1 -22.82 -0.47 -40.90
C MET A 1 -21.39 -0.94 -40.77
N SER A 2 -20.75 -0.62 -39.70
CA SER A 2 -19.42 -1.15 -39.36
C SER A 2 -19.46 -1.47 -37.87
N THR A 3 -19.45 -2.75 -37.57
CA THR A 3 -19.40 -3.34 -36.24
C THR A 3 -17.96 -3.21 -35.72
N THR A 4 -17.74 -2.41 -34.70
CA THR A 4 -16.48 -2.39 -33.99
C THR A 4 -16.46 -3.56 -32.99
N ASP A 5 -15.64 -4.54 -33.29
CA ASP A 5 -15.25 -5.63 -32.37
C ASP A 5 -14.55 -5.04 -31.15
N THR A 6 -15.17 -5.21 -29.99
CA THR A 6 -14.58 -5.01 -28.67
C THR A 6 -14.28 -6.37 -28.04
N ASP A 7 -13.32 -7.08 -28.60
CA ASP A 7 -12.78 -8.29 -27.98
C ASP A 7 -11.27 -8.18 -27.91
N GLY A 8 -10.72 -8.29 -26.70
CA GLY A 8 -9.29 -8.45 -26.56
C GLY A 8 -8.69 -7.90 -25.26
N ILE A 9 -9.31 -8.11 -24.09
CA ILE A 9 -8.51 -8.16 -22.87
C ILE A 9 -8.02 -9.61 -22.74
N ALA A 10 -6.85 -9.87 -23.27
CA ALA A 10 -6.17 -11.14 -23.10
C ALA A 10 -6.04 -11.43 -21.60
N GLU A 11 -6.67 -12.50 -21.14
CA GLU A 11 -6.35 -13.14 -19.88
C GLU A 11 -4.87 -13.53 -19.94
N ALA A 12 -4.05 -12.90 -19.11
CA ALA A 12 -2.64 -13.26 -18.97
C ALA A 12 -2.55 -14.72 -18.54
N GLY A 13 -1.83 -15.51 -19.32
CA GLY A 13 -1.70 -16.93 -19.19
C GLY A 13 -1.26 -17.39 -17.80
N ASP A 14 -1.68 -18.60 -17.50
CA ASP A 14 -1.27 -19.42 -16.36
C ASP A 14 0.24 -19.73 -16.46
N ASP A 15 1.06 -18.90 -15.83
CA ASP A 15 2.52 -19.05 -15.73
C ASP A 15 2.96 -20.02 -14.61
N GLY A 16 2.29 -21.17 -14.44
CA GLY A 16 2.73 -22.21 -13.50
C GLY A 16 2.69 -21.83 -12.01
N GLY A 17 2.09 -20.67 -11.68
CA GLY A 17 1.91 -20.18 -10.33
C GLY A 17 0.68 -20.76 -9.62
N GLU A 18 0.52 -20.44 -8.35
CA GLU A 18 -0.65 -20.82 -7.55
C GLU A 18 -1.95 -20.29 -8.21
N SER A 19 -2.96 -21.17 -8.41
CA SER A 19 -4.26 -20.73 -8.93
C SER A 19 -4.98 -19.81 -7.95
N VAL A 20 -5.83 -18.90 -8.46
CA VAL A 20 -6.62 -17.97 -7.61
C VAL A 20 -7.47 -18.72 -6.59
N GLU A 21 -8.01 -19.90 -6.93
CA GLU A 21 -8.85 -20.67 -6.02
C GLU A 21 -8.03 -21.37 -4.93
N SER A 22 -6.87 -21.91 -5.26
CA SER A 22 -5.91 -22.44 -4.28
C SER A 22 -5.46 -21.35 -3.31
N PHE A 23 -5.07 -20.21 -3.84
CA PHE A 23 -4.70 -19.03 -3.06
C PHE A 23 -5.84 -18.57 -2.13
N ARG A 24 -7.07 -18.49 -2.64
CA ARG A 24 -8.26 -18.13 -1.87
C ARG A 24 -8.47 -19.08 -0.67
N THR A 25 -8.34 -20.37 -0.92
CA THR A 25 -8.49 -21.39 0.12
C THR A 25 -7.42 -21.23 1.21
N ARG A 26 -6.16 -21.03 0.81
CA ARG A 26 -5.05 -20.79 1.72
C ARG A 26 -5.22 -19.48 2.50
N ALA A 27 -5.63 -18.41 1.83
CA ALA A 27 -5.89 -17.12 2.45
C ALA A 27 -7.00 -17.18 3.50
N ARG A 28 -8.12 -17.85 3.19
CA ARG A 28 -9.25 -18.05 4.11
C ARG A 28 -8.82 -18.79 5.38
N ALA A 29 -8.10 -19.90 5.21
CA ALA A 29 -7.61 -20.69 6.35
C ALA A 29 -6.66 -19.88 7.24
N TRP A 30 -5.70 -19.18 6.64
CA TRP A 30 -4.75 -18.36 7.36
C TRP A 30 -5.41 -17.17 8.09
N LEU A 31 -6.34 -16.49 7.44
CA LEU A 31 -7.09 -15.38 8.03
C LEU A 31 -7.86 -15.83 9.27
N ALA A 32 -8.54 -16.97 9.19
CA ALA A 32 -9.31 -17.52 10.31
C ALA A 32 -8.44 -17.92 11.50
N ASP A 33 -7.22 -18.38 11.26
CA ASP A 33 -6.27 -18.81 12.30
C ASP A 33 -5.52 -17.62 12.92
N THR A 34 -5.18 -16.62 12.12
CA THR A 34 -4.17 -15.62 12.50
C THR A 34 -4.74 -14.23 12.75
N MET A 35 -5.72 -13.78 11.95
CA MET A 35 -6.18 -12.40 12.01
C MET A 35 -7.35 -12.25 13.00
N PRO A 36 -7.32 -11.20 13.86
CA PRO A 36 -8.43 -10.97 14.79
C PRO A 36 -9.70 -10.61 14.02
N PRO A 37 -10.86 -11.16 14.43
CA PRO A 37 -12.13 -10.83 13.78
C PRO A 37 -12.47 -9.35 13.98
N LEU A 38 -13.20 -8.79 13.03
CA LEU A 38 -13.73 -7.45 13.13
C LEU A 38 -14.87 -7.46 14.16
N PRO A 39 -14.85 -6.61 15.22
CA PRO A 39 -15.93 -6.55 16.18
C PRO A 39 -17.27 -6.12 15.55
N ASP A 40 -18.39 -6.60 16.10
CA ASP A 40 -19.72 -6.25 15.64
C ASP A 40 -19.92 -4.72 15.60
N GLY A 41 -20.39 -4.22 14.48
CA GLY A 41 -20.61 -2.80 14.25
C GLY A 41 -19.34 -1.95 14.05
N ALA A 42 -18.15 -2.54 14.15
CA ALA A 42 -16.91 -1.84 13.87
C ALA A 42 -16.59 -1.84 12.36
N THR A 43 -15.75 -0.89 11.96
CA THR A 43 -15.10 -0.88 10.65
C THR A 43 -13.60 -0.72 10.83
N ASN A 44 -12.81 -1.22 9.88
CA ASN A 44 -11.36 -1.04 9.92
C ASN A 44 -10.94 0.43 9.93
N GLN A 45 -11.74 1.33 9.35
CA GLN A 45 -11.50 2.77 9.39
C GLN A 45 -11.70 3.37 10.79
N LEU A 46 -12.72 2.92 11.55
CA LEU A 46 -12.93 3.35 12.94
C LEU A 46 -11.77 2.88 13.81
N LEU A 47 -11.40 1.59 13.72
CA LEU A 47 -10.27 1.03 14.46
C LEU A 47 -8.94 1.73 14.15
N ALA A 48 -8.73 2.14 12.90
CA ALA A 48 -7.55 2.89 12.50
C ALA A 48 -7.50 4.32 13.08
N ARG A 49 -8.65 4.92 13.38
CA ARG A 49 -8.71 6.24 14.05
C ARG A 49 -8.42 6.12 15.54
N GLU A 50 -8.79 5.01 16.17
CA GLU A 50 -8.52 4.73 17.58
C GLU A 50 -7.06 4.34 17.83
N ASP A 51 -6.35 3.82 16.81
CA ASP A 51 -4.94 3.48 16.87
C ASP A 51 -4.08 4.72 16.59
N GLU A 52 -4.03 5.65 17.54
CA GLU A 52 -3.30 6.91 17.41
C GLU A 52 -1.80 6.72 17.15
N SER A 53 -1.18 5.74 17.80
CA SER A 53 0.25 5.45 17.62
C SER A 53 0.58 4.71 16.31
N GLY A 54 -0.40 4.03 15.71
CA GLY A 54 -0.20 3.16 14.56
C GLY A 54 0.44 1.80 14.90
N GLU A 55 0.69 1.51 16.18
CA GLU A 55 1.34 0.27 16.60
C GLU A 55 0.52 -0.99 16.28
N LYS A 56 -0.80 -0.90 16.46
CA LYS A 56 -1.69 -2.01 16.11
C LYS A 56 -1.65 -2.28 14.61
N ALA A 57 -1.70 -1.22 13.80
CA ALA A 57 -1.60 -1.34 12.35
C ALA A 57 -0.27 -1.97 11.92
N ARG A 58 0.85 -1.58 12.53
CA ARG A 58 2.18 -2.18 12.27
C ARG A 58 2.20 -3.67 12.61
N ARG A 59 1.64 -4.08 13.77
CA ARG A 59 1.54 -5.50 14.13
C ARG A 59 0.70 -6.29 13.13
N LEU A 60 -0.45 -5.78 12.72
CA LEU A 60 -1.31 -6.44 11.73
C LEU A 60 -0.61 -6.54 10.35
N GLN A 61 0.09 -5.49 9.94
CA GLN A 61 0.85 -5.49 8.69
C GLN A 61 2.00 -6.51 8.73
N ARG A 62 2.68 -6.62 9.88
CA ARG A 62 3.73 -7.63 10.08
C ARG A 62 3.17 -9.05 9.96
N LEU A 63 2.01 -9.34 10.57
CA LEU A 63 1.36 -10.65 10.42
C LEU A 63 1.07 -10.97 8.96
N LEU A 64 0.54 -10.00 8.20
CA LEU A 64 0.29 -10.18 6.77
C LEU A 64 1.58 -10.46 5.99
N PHE A 65 2.66 -9.77 6.32
CA PHE A 65 3.95 -9.96 5.66
C PHE A 65 4.53 -11.34 5.97
N ASP A 66 4.59 -11.72 7.22
CA ASP A 66 5.12 -13.01 7.67
C ASP A 66 4.29 -14.19 7.16
N GLY A 67 2.97 -14.00 6.99
CA GLY A 67 2.05 -14.97 6.40
C GLY A 67 2.09 -15.05 4.87
N GLY A 68 2.84 -14.17 4.19
CA GLY A 68 2.89 -14.10 2.74
C GLY A 68 1.64 -13.50 2.10
N PHE A 69 0.94 -12.59 2.80
CA PHE A 69 -0.26 -11.91 2.31
C PHE A 69 -0.11 -10.38 2.21
N ALA A 70 1.10 -9.85 2.48
CA ALA A 70 1.45 -8.48 2.13
C ALA A 70 2.06 -8.43 0.73
N GLY A 71 1.78 -7.36 -0.03
CA GLY A 71 2.37 -7.17 -1.35
C GLY A 71 2.06 -8.27 -2.35
N ILE A 72 0.84 -8.82 -2.34
CA ILE A 72 0.43 -9.96 -3.19
C ILE A 72 0.77 -9.73 -4.66
N SER A 73 0.55 -8.53 -5.19
CA SER A 73 0.86 -8.18 -6.58
C SER A 73 2.18 -7.42 -6.76
N PHE A 74 2.98 -7.27 -5.70
CA PHE A 74 4.30 -6.65 -5.80
C PHE A 74 5.34 -7.68 -6.24
N PRO A 75 6.42 -7.25 -6.92
CA PRO A 75 7.47 -8.15 -7.36
C PRO A 75 8.14 -8.89 -6.19
N ALA A 76 8.46 -10.17 -6.38
CA ALA A 76 9.14 -10.97 -5.38
C ALA A 76 10.53 -10.43 -5.02
N ALA A 77 11.21 -9.77 -5.97
CA ALA A 77 12.50 -9.12 -5.75
C ALA A 77 12.49 -8.08 -4.62
N TYR A 78 11.32 -7.52 -4.30
CA TYR A 78 11.15 -6.50 -3.25
C TYR A 78 10.27 -6.99 -2.09
N GLY A 79 10.16 -8.30 -1.90
CA GLY A 79 9.44 -8.91 -0.79
C GLY A 79 7.93 -9.13 -1.03
N GLY A 80 7.44 -8.88 -2.25
CA GLY A 80 6.08 -9.21 -2.66
C GLY A 80 5.93 -10.68 -3.07
N GLN A 81 4.72 -11.06 -3.50
CA GLN A 81 4.42 -12.43 -3.91
C GLN A 81 4.48 -12.64 -5.44
N GLY A 82 4.54 -11.56 -6.22
CA GLY A 82 4.55 -11.63 -7.70
C GLY A 82 3.26 -12.19 -8.30
N LEU A 83 2.18 -12.24 -7.54
CA LEU A 83 0.91 -12.79 -7.97
C LEU A 83 0.06 -11.74 -8.71
N SER A 84 -1.03 -12.20 -9.34
CA SER A 84 -1.87 -11.34 -10.15
C SER A 84 -2.83 -10.46 -9.31
N ARG A 85 -3.42 -9.44 -9.95
CA ARG A 85 -4.49 -8.63 -9.36
C ARG A 85 -5.74 -9.47 -9.00
N ALA A 86 -5.93 -10.62 -9.63
CA ALA A 86 -7.03 -11.54 -9.28
C ALA A 86 -6.81 -12.15 -7.89
N HIS A 87 -5.57 -12.51 -7.53
CA HIS A 87 -5.21 -12.97 -6.19
C HIS A 87 -5.40 -11.87 -5.15
N GLN A 88 -4.98 -10.63 -5.46
CA GLN A 88 -5.22 -9.49 -4.58
C GLN A 88 -6.71 -9.26 -4.33
N ARG A 89 -7.55 -9.35 -5.36
CA ARG A 89 -9.02 -9.26 -5.20
C ARG A 89 -9.59 -10.39 -4.35
N ALA A 90 -9.12 -11.62 -4.57
CA ALA A 90 -9.52 -12.77 -3.77
C ALA A 90 -9.20 -12.56 -2.29
N PHE A 91 -7.98 -12.12 -1.97
CA PHE A 91 -7.60 -11.79 -0.59
C PHE A 91 -8.46 -10.69 0.01
N THR A 92 -8.69 -9.60 -0.72
CA THR A 92 -9.53 -8.49 -0.25
C THR A 92 -10.94 -8.95 0.11
N GLN A 93 -11.53 -9.87 -0.66
CA GLN A 93 -12.85 -10.44 -0.36
C GLN A 93 -12.84 -11.29 0.90
N GLU A 94 -11.85 -12.17 1.06
CA GLU A 94 -11.74 -13.06 2.22
C GLU A 94 -11.39 -12.28 3.52
N SER A 95 -10.70 -11.16 3.40
CA SER A 95 -10.27 -10.35 4.55
C SER A 95 -11.35 -9.44 5.15
N LEU A 96 -12.51 -9.29 4.50
CA LEU A 96 -13.59 -8.40 4.95
C LEU A 96 -14.03 -8.63 6.42
N PRO A 97 -14.13 -9.87 6.94
CA PRO A 97 -14.56 -10.10 8.32
C PRO A 97 -13.47 -9.84 9.37
N TYR A 98 -12.27 -9.46 8.96
CA TYR A 98 -11.11 -9.37 9.85
C TYR A 98 -10.59 -7.93 10.00
N GLN A 99 -9.86 -7.70 11.09
CA GLN A 99 -9.17 -6.44 11.32
C GLN A 99 -7.98 -6.33 10.38
N MET A 100 -7.92 -5.25 9.61
CA MET A 100 -6.90 -5.02 8.59
C MET A 100 -6.15 -3.69 8.85
N PRO A 101 -4.86 -3.61 8.51
CA PRO A 101 -4.04 -2.41 8.71
C PRO A 101 -4.33 -1.35 7.65
N THR A 102 -5.54 -0.77 7.64
CA THR A 102 -5.97 0.18 6.59
C THR A 102 -5.10 1.41 6.47
N VAL A 103 -4.35 1.76 7.52
CA VAL A 103 -3.36 2.85 7.49
C VAL A 103 -2.28 2.60 6.44
N PHE A 104 -1.80 1.34 6.31
CA PHE A 104 -0.83 0.96 5.29
C PHE A 104 -1.45 0.83 3.89
N ASN A 105 -2.69 0.35 3.81
CA ASN A 105 -3.40 0.22 2.53
C ASN A 105 -3.74 1.56 1.89
N GLY A 106 -3.71 2.66 2.64
CA GLY A 106 -3.87 4.02 2.15
C GLY A 106 -2.66 4.48 1.33
N PRO A 107 -2.05 5.63 1.64
CA PRO A 107 -0.99 6.18 0.81
C PRO A 107 0.21 5.24 0.64
N THR A 108 0.64 4.55 1.70
CA THR A 108 1.86 3.74 1.69
C THR A 108 1.85 2.68 0.58
N LEU A 109 0.89 1.76 0.59
CA LEU A 109 0.88 0.61 -0.32
C LEU A 109 0.09 0.84 -1.61
N SER A 110 -0.89 1.76 -1.61
CA SER A 110 -1.70 2.02 -2.81
C SER A 110 -1.10 3.08 -3.74
N ILE A 111 -0.24 3.96 -3.22
CA ILE A 111 0.29 5.09 -3.97
C ILE A 111 1.82 5.12 -3.93
N LEU A 112 2.43 5.19 -2.74
CA LEU A 112 3.85 5.48 -2.62
C LEU A 112 4.74 4.30 -3.02
N ALA A 113 4.40 3.09 -2.59
CA ALA A 113 5.14 1.91 -3.01
C ALA A 113 5.04 1.64 -4.53
N PRO A 114 3.86 1.75 -5.20
CA PRO A 114 3.78 1.74 -6.67
C PRO A 114 4.56 2.87 -7.33
N THR A 115 4.54 4.09 -6.79
CA THR A 115 5.34 5.20 -7.32
C THR A 115 6.84 4.89 -7.28
N LEU A 116 7.33 4.29 -6.19
CA LEU A 116 8.71 3.84 -6.12
C LEU A 116 9.01 2.71 -7.11
N LEU A 117 8.07 1.78 -7.34
CA LEU A 117 8.23 0.73 -8.37
C LEU A 117 8.40 1.33 -9.77
N ASP A 118 7.63 2.37 -10.08
CA ASP A 118 7.62 2.97 -11.41
C ASP A 118 8.80 3.94 -11.64
N PHE A 119 9.18 4.72 -10.62
CA PHE A 119 10.07 5.87 -10.77
C PHE A 119 11.30 5.85 -9.86
N GLY A 120 11.36 4.98 -8.85
CA GLY A 120 12.48 4.88 -7.92
C GLY A 120 13.72 4.27 -8.57
N THR A 121 14.91 4.59 -8.03
CA THR A 121 16.13 3.87 -8.36
C THR A 121 16.09 2.45 -7.78
N GLU A 122 16.95 1.55 -8.27
CA GLU A 122 16.99 0.19 -7.76
C GLU A 122 17.33 0.15 -6.27
N GLU A 123 18.25 1.02 -5.82
CA GLU A 123 18.61 1.15 -4.41
C GLU A 123 17.40 1.59 -3.56
N GLN A 124 16.59 2.51 -4.08
CA GLN A 124 15.38 2.96 -3.38
C GLN A 124 14.34 1.83 -3.29
N LYS A 125 14.12 1.08 -4.37
CA LYS A 125 13.17 -0.04 -4.39
C LYS A 125 13.56 -1.11 -3.38
N VAL A 126 14.81 -1.56 -3.43
CA VAL A 126 15.34 -2.59 -2.52
C VAL A 126 15.31 -2.13 -1.07
N ARG A 127 15.59 -0.85 -0.80
CA ARG A 127 15.63 -0.30 0.55
C ARG A 127 14.22 -0.10 1.15
N TYR A 128 13.30 0.48 0.40
CA TYR A 128 12.06 1.01 0.97
C TYR A 128 10.85 0.10 0.80
N ILE A 129 10.71 -0.58 -0.35
CA ILE A 129 9.50 -1.38 -0.60
C ILE A 129 9.34 -2.54 0.41
N PRO A 130 10.37 -3.32 0.74
CA PRO A 130 10.24 -4.35 1.77
C PRO A 130 9.83 -3.80 3.13
N ALA A 131 10.36 -2.64 3.53
CA ALA A 131 10.03 -2.00 4.80
C ALA A 131 8.58 -1.49 4.85
N MET A 132 8.04 -1.00 3.72
CA MET A 132 6.62 -0.66 3.59
C MET A 132 5.73 -1.91 3.67
N LEU A 133 6.10 -2.99 2.99
CA LEU A 133 5.32 -4.23 2.96
C LEU A 133 5.30 -4.91 4.31
N SER A 134 6.41 -4.89 5.05
CA SER A 134 6.53 -5.51 6.38
C SER A 134 5.86 -4.71 7.50
N GLY A 135 5.55 -3.43 7.25
CA GLY A 135 5.01 -2.52 8.26
C GLY A 135 6.07 -1.86 9.15
N ASP A 136 7.35 -2.00 8.81
CA ASP A 136 8.44 -1.31 9.51
C ASP A 136 8.42 0.19 9.26
N GLU A 137 8.00 0.59 8.05
CA GLU A 137 7.91 2.00 7.66
C GLU A 137 6.52 2.35 7.13
N LEU A 138 5.93 3.37 7.71
CA LEU A 138 4.67 3.97 7.27
C LEU A 138 4.99 5.27 6.51
N TRP A 139 4.50 5.36 5.29
CA TRP A 139 4.72 6.49 4.41
C TRP A 139 3.42 7.25 4.13
N VAL A 140 3.50 8.57 4.02
CA VAL A 140 2.38 9.44 3.71
C VAL A 140 2.70 10.40 2.58
N GLN A 141 1.67 11.04 2.03
CA GLN A 141 1.81 12.06 0.98
C GLN A 141 1.82 13.45 1.59
N PHE A 142 2.76 14.29 1.13
CA PHE A 142 2.81 15.71 1.43
C PHE A 142 2.59 16.52 0.15
N LEU A 143 1.32 16.67 -0.26
CA LEU A 143 0.95 17.34 -1.49
C LEU A 143 0.43 18.76 -1.25
N SER A 144 -0.64 18.91 -0.45
CA SER A 144 -1.34 20.19 -0.28
C SER A 144 -0.50 21.25 0.44
N GLU A 145 -0.67 22.51 0.02
CA GLU A 145 -0.06 23.69 0.58
C GLU A 145 -1.13 24.72 0.97
N PRO A 146 -0.82 25.72 1.82
CA PRO A 146 -1.77 26.78 2.14
C PRO A 146 -2.32 27.54 0.93
N SER A 147 -1.53 27.59 -0.16
CA SER A 147 -1.89 28.23 -1.42
C SER A 147 -2.78 27.40 -2.32
N GLY A 148 -2.86 26.06 -2.14
CA GLY A 148 -3.66 25.20 -3.00
C GLY A 148 -3.53 23.72 -2.69
N GLY A 149 -4.58 22.96 -3.05
CA GLY A 149 -4.62 21.49 -2.94
C GLY A 149 -4.83 20.85 -4.30
N SER A 150 -5.95 21.14 -4.98
CA SER A 150 -6.25 20.60 -6.33
C SER A 150 -5.35 21.18 -7.42
N ASP A 151 -4.84 22.39 -7.23
CA ASP A 151 -3.85 23.00 -8.13
C ASP A 151 -2.43 22.51 -7.73
N LEU A 152 -2.12 21.29 -8.09
CA LEU A 152 -0.82 20.69 -7.80
C LEU A 152 0.33 21.38 -8.57
N ALA A 153 0.05 21.94 -9.73
CA ALA A 153 1.02 22.67 -10.52
C ALA A 153 1.42 24.02 -9.88
N GLY A 154 0.57 24.56 -9.01
CA GLY A 154 0.81 25.79 -8.24
C GLY A 154 1.62 25.61 -6.96
N LEU A 155 2.24 24.47 -6.71
CA LEU A 155 3.06 24.22 -5.53
C LEU A 155 4.25 25.19 -5.44
N VAL A 156 4.48 25.73 -4.25
CA VAL A 156 5.56 26.71 -3.98
C VAL A 156 6.68 26.17 -3.10
N THR A 157 6.51 25.01 -2.47
CA THR A 157 7.59 24.34 -1.73
C THR A 157 8.77 24.06 -2.67
N ARG A 158 9.97 24.43 -2.25
CA ARG A 158 11.20 24.32 -3.04
C ARG A 158 12.26 23.54 -2.31
N ALA A 159 13.00 22.71 -3.07
CA ALA A 159 14.24 22.08 -2.65
C ALA A 159 15.39 22.75 -3.42
N THR A 160 16.25 23.49 -2.73
CA THR A 160 17.41 24.14 -3.34
C THR A 160 18.67 23.37 -2.94
N ARG A 161 19.46 22.96 -3.93
CA ARG A 161 20.72 22.25 -3.66
C ARG A 161 21.77 23.21 -3.09
N ASP A 162 22.41 22.81 -1.99
CA ASP A 162 23.53 23.50 -1.36
C ASP A 162 24.62 22.47 -1.05
N GLY A 163 25.60 22.37 -1.92
CA GLY A 163 26.62 21.33 -1.87
C GLY A 163 26.03 19.92 -2.00
N ASP A 164 26.18 19.11 -0.95
CA ASP A 164 25.71 17.73 -0.90
C ASP A 164 24.34 17.56 -0.21
N VAL A 165 23.69 18.65 0.16
CA VAL A 165 22.38 18.65 0.80
C VAL A 165 21.33 19.42 -0.01
N PHE A 166 20.05 19.20 0.31
CA PHE A 166 18.95 20.01 -0.18
C PHE A 166 18.34 20.82 0.97
N VAL A 167 18.22 22.12 0.77
CA VAL A 167 17.49 23.00 1.69
C VAL A 167 16.04 23.08 1.25
N LEU A 168 15.13 22.62 2.11
CA LEU A 168 13.70 22.63 1.86
C LEU A 168 13.07 23.90 2.43
N ASN A 169 12.30 24.62 1.60
CA ASN A 169 11.55 25.81 1.98
C ASN A 169 10.10 25.66 1.53
N GLY A 170 9.17 25.63 2.47
CA GLY A 170 7.73 25.50 2.19
C GLY A 170 6.95 25.02 3.40
N THR A 171 5.63 24.93 3.23
CA THR A 171 4.70 24.44 4.24
C THR A 171 3.73 23.49 3.59
N LYS A 172 3.59 22.28 4.15
CA LYS A 172 2.60 21.30 3.74
C LYS A 172 1.49 21.22 4.77
N ILE A 173 0.23 21.08 4.32
CA ILE A 173 -0.97 21.03 5.18
C ILE A 173 -1.83 19.82 4.83
N TRP A 174 -2.79 19.52 5.70
CA TRP A 174 -3.74 18.40 5.55
C TRP A 174 -3.08 17.02 5.45
N ASN A 175 -1.96 16.84 6.12
CA ASN A 175 -1.14 15.63 6.06
C ASN A 175 -1.69 14.57 7.04
N ALA A 176 -2.73 13.86 6.64
CA ALA A 176 -3.36 12.83 7.46
C ALA A 176 -2.35 11.73 7.83
N GLY A 177 -2.18 11.48 9.13
CA GLY A 177 -1.27 10.45 9.64
C GLY A 177 0.21 10.84 9.70
N ALA A 178 0.59 12.10 9.38
CA ALA A 178 1.98 12.56 9.41
C ALA A 178 2.68 12.32 10.75
N PHE A 179 1.94 12.48 11.86
CA PHE A 179 2.48 12.32 13.22
C PHE A 179 2.92 10.89 13.58
N ARG A 180 2.49 9.89 12.80
CA ARG A 180 2.84 8.47 12.99
C ARG A 180 3.61 7.87 11.81
N SER A 181 3.92 8.68 10.80
CA SER A 181 4.67 8.24 9.62
C SER A 181 6.18 8.41 9.80
N ASP A 182 6.93 7.56 9.13
CA ASP A 182 8.40 7.61 9.14
C ASP A 182 8.92 8.46 7.98
N TYR A 183 8.22 8.45 6.85
CA TYR A 183 8.59 9.17 5.63
C TYR A 183 7.39 9.81 4.94
N SER A 184 7.68 10.74 4.06
CA SER A 184 6.71 11.35 3.14
C SER A 184 7.28 11.48 1.73
N LEU A 185 6.40 11.46 0.76
CA LEU A 185 6.69 11.77 -0.65
C LEU A 185 5.78 12.90 -1.12
#